data_e4db36149d32d80cb8158ca4f3860cbf
#
_entry.id   e4db36149d32d80cb8158ca4f3860cbf
#
_cell.length_a   1.000
_cell.length_b   1.000
_cell.length_c   1.000
_cell.angle_alpha   90.00
_cell.angle_beta   90.00
_cell.angle_gamma   90.00
#
_symmetry.space_group_name_H-M   'P 1'
#
loop_
_entity.id
_entity.type
_entity.pdbx_description
1 polymer ?
#
loop_
_entity_poly.entity_id
_entity_poly.type
_entity_poly.pdbx_seq_one_letter_code
_entity_poly.pdbx_strand_id
1 'polypeptide(L)'
;DTIADWGRGEYATPVGWDLYGGVGAFVPAISDALGGGAVESVDYSDAAAAREQQVTDAFNVRMHHGDVASTVSQLPKPGLVVLDPPRAGAGQDVVDAIADAAPQRVIHVGCDPATFARDLAGFGNRSYAVTRLKLIDAFPNTHHFEVIAALERA
;
A
#
# COMPACT_ATOMS: atom_id res chain seq x y z
N ASP A 1 -13.50 0.77 7.85
CA ASP A 1 -12.53 0.98 6.76
C ASP A 1 -11.84 -0.33 6.42
N THR A 2 -11.94 -0.76 5.18
CA THR A 2 -11.38 -2.04 4.70
C THR A 2 -9.87 -2.12 4.93
N ILE A 3 -9.13 -1.05 4.68
CA ILE A 3 -7.67 -1.02 4.87
C ILE A 3 -7.32 -1.26 6.34
N ALA A 4 -7.97 -0.53 7.24
CA ALA A 4 -7.74 -0.69 8.69
C ALA A 4 -8.12 -2.09 9.16
N ASP A 5 -9.27 -2.59 8.72
CA ASP A 5 -9.79 -3.90 9.15
C ASP A 5 -8.91 -5.04 8.64
N TRP A 6 -8.53 -5.01 7.37
CA TRP A 6 -7.70 -6.07 6.77
C TRP A 6 -6.24 -5.98 7.18
N GLY A 7 -5.76 -4.77 7.48
CA GLY A 7 -4.39 -4.55 7.94
C GLY A 7 -4.18 -4.91 9.40
N ARG A 8 -5.24 -4.95 10.19
CA ARG A 8 -5.12 -5.16 11.64
C ARG A 8 -4.55 -6.54 11.95
N GLY A 9 -3.57 -6.58 12.86
CA GLY A 9 -2.91 -7.81 13.24
C GLY A 9 -1.72 -7.55 14.12
N GLU A 10 -1.05 -8.61 14.53
CA GLU A 10 0.20 -8.53 15.27
C GLU A 10 1.37 -8.61 14.31
N TYR A 11 2.23 -7.61 14.34
CA TYR A 11 3.39 -7.50 13.46
C TYR A 11 4.68 -7.55 14.25
N ALA A 12 5.58 -8.43 13.85
CA ALA A 12 6.93 -8.47 14.42
C ALA A 12 7.67 -7.15 14.20
N THR A 13 7.37 -6.49 13.08
CA THR A 13 7.89 -5.16 12.76
C THR A 13 6.71 -4.21 12.58
N PRO A 14 6.41 -3.32 13.54
CA PRO A 14 5.25 -2.43 13.48
C PRO A 14 5.53 -1.18 12.62
N VAL A 15 6.00 -1.38 11.41
CA VAL A 15 6.25 -0.35 10.40
C VAL A 15 5.34 -0.62 9.22
N GLY A 16 4.70 0.42 8.71
CA GLY A 16 3.85 0.36 7.52
C GLY A 16 4.43 1.17 6.39
N TRP A 17 4.23 0.70 5.16
CA TRP A 17 4.49 1.49 3.96
C TRP A 17 3.17 1.87 3.32
N ASP A 18 3.06 3.14 2.93
CA ASP A 18 1.96 3.70 2.16
C ASP A 18 2.52 4.08 0.79
N LEU A 19 2.46 3.17 -0.17
CA LEU A 19 3.07 3.35 -1.48
C LEU A 19 2.06 3.94 -2.47
N TYR A 20 2.48 4.94 -3.22
CA TYR A 20 1.62 5.77 -4.05
C TYR A 20 0.60 6.51 -3.18
N GLY A 21 1.06 6.98 -2.03
CA GLY A 21 0.20 7.50 -0.97
C GLY A 21 -0.42 8.87 -1.23
N GLY A 22 0.05 9.60 -2.22
CA GLY A 22 -0.43 10.96 -2.48
C GLY A 22 -0.24 11.85 -1.26
N VAL A 23 -1.34 12.41 -0.78
CA VAL A 23 -1.35 13.26 0.42
C VAL A 23 -1.40 12.48 1.73
N GLY A 24 -1.30 11.16 1.67
CA GLY A 24 -1.34 10.31 2.85
C GLY A 24 -2.74 9.87 3.26
N ALA A 25 -3.63 9.68 2.29
CA ALA A 25 -5.02 9.29 2.56
C ALA A 25 -5.16 7.97 3.33
N PHE A 26 -4.24 7.02 3.15
CA PHE A 26 -4.27 5.74 3.87
C PHE A 26 -3.46 5.72 5.16
N VAL A 27 -2.70 6.78 5.47
CA VAL A 27 -1.88 6.83 6.67
C VAL A 27 -2.68 6.60 7.95
N PRO A 28 -3.86 7.21 8.14
CA PRO A 28 -4.66 6.95 9.35
C PRO A 28 -5.05 5.48 9.49
N ALA A 29 -5.46 4.84 8.39
CA ALA A 29 -5.85 3.42 8.41
C ALA A 29 -4.67 2.50 8.70
N ILE A 30 -3.51 2.78 8.11
CA ILE A 30 -2.28 2.01 8.35
C ILE A 30 -1.82 2.18 9.79
N SER A 31 -1.81 3.41 10.29
CA SER A 31 -1.45 3.69 11.69
C SER A 31 -2.35 2.94 12.66
N ASP A 32 -3.66 2.96 12.42
CA ASP A 32 -4.63 2.22 13.23
C ASP A 32 -4.36 0.71 13.18
N ALA A 33 -4.13 0.16 12.00
CA ALA A 33 -3.84 -1.27 11.82
C ALA A 33 -2.58 -1.71 12.58
N LEU A 34 -1.60 -0.83 12.70
CA LEU A 34 -0.34 -1.08 13.39
C LEU A 34 -0.35 -0.70 14.87
N GLY A 35 -1.49 -0.27 15.40
CA GLY A 35 -1.57 0.17 16.79
C GLY A 35 -0.75 1.43 17.08
N GLY A 36 -0.65 2.35 16.11
CA GLY A 36 0.12 3.58 16.22
C GLY A 36 1.57 3.47 15.78
N GLY A 37 1.94 2.42 15.08
CA GLY A 37 3.30 2.23 14.56
C GLY A 37 3.70 3.26 13.50
N ALA A 38 4.97 3.29 13.16
CA ALA A 38 5.53 4.23 12.19
C ALA A 38 5.09 3.92 10.76
N VAL A 39 4.79 4.96 9.98
CA VAL A 39 4.40 4.83 8.56
C VAL A 39 5.42 5.58 7.70
N GLU A 40 5.89 4.92 6.64
CA GLU A 40 6.68 5.53 5.59
C GLU A 40 5.79 5.68 4.36
N SER A 41 5.47 6.92 3.99
CA SER A 41 4.60 7.20 2.84
C SER A 41 5.44 7.66 1.65
N VAL A 42 5.25 7.05 0.50
CA VAL A 42 6.04 7.31 -0.71
C VAL A 42 5.11 7.67 -1.86
N ASP A 43 5.37 8.81 -2.49
CA ASP A 43 4.71 9.22 -3.72
C ASP A 43 5.68 10.04 -4.58
N TYR A 44 5.50 9.96 -5.88
CA TYR A 44 6.32 10.74 -6.81
C TYR A 44 5.98 12.24 -6.77
N SER A 45 4.71 12.56 -6.54
CA SER A 45 4.21 13.94 -6.55
C SER A 45 4.43 14.61 -5.18
N ASP A 46 4.85 15.86 -5.19
CA ASP A 46 4.94 16.72 -4.01
C ASP A 46 3.72 17.65 -3.88
N ALA A 47 2.65 17.36 -4.59
CA ALA A 47 1.42 18.16 -4.56
C ALA A 47 0.76 18.11 -3.17
N ALA A 48 0.08 19.23 -2.82
CA ALA A 48 -0.73 19.35 -1.60
C ALA A 48 0.06 19.30 -0.28
N ALA A 49 1.16 20.04 -0.21
CA ALA A 49 2.02 20.12 1.00
C ALA A 49 1.24 20.44 2.30
N ALA A 50 0.18 21.26 2.22
CA ALA A 50 -0.63 21.59 3.40
C ALA A 50 -1.36 20.35 3.97
N ARG A 51 -1.84 19.45 3.10
CA ARG A 51 -2.48 18.19 3.53
C ARG A 51 -1.47 17.22 4.11
N GLU A 52 -0.29 17.14 3.51
CA GLU A 52 0.81 16.35 4.06
C GLU A 52 1.18 16.82 5.47
N GLN A 53 1.23 18.13 5.67
CA GLN A 53 1.53 18.70 6.98
C GLN A 53 0.49 18.32 8.03
N GLN A 54 -0.80 18.30 7.66
CA GLN A 54 -1.86 17.85 8.58
C GLN A 54 -1.65 16.40 8.99
N VAL A 55 -1.26 15.53 8.04
CA VAL A 55 -1.03 14.12 8.31
C VAL A 55 0.22 13.92 9.16
N THR A 56 1.31 14.62 8.87
CA THR A 56 2.55 14.51 9.64
C THR A 56 2.40 15.05 11.06
N ASP A 57 1.54 16.06 11.26
CA ASP A 57 1.25 16.58 12.59
C ASP A 57 0.40 15.62 13.43
N ALA A 58 -0.45 14.82 12.79
CA ALA A 58 -1.40 13.95 13.47
C ALA A 58 -0.91 12.51 13.68
N PHE A 59 0.03 12.04 12.86
CA PHE A 59 0.46 10.63 12.85
C PHE A 59 1.99 10.51 12.84
N ASN A 60 2.48 9.36 13.29
CA ASN A 60 3.91 9.03 13.21
C ASN A 60 4.23 8.59 11.77
N VAL A 61 4.45 9.53 10.89
CA VAL A 61 4.66 9.30 9.46
C VAL A 61 5.79 10.16 8.91
N ARG A 62 6.58 9.57 8.01
CA ARG A 62 7.55 10.29 7.19
C ARG A 62 7.11 10.25 5.74
N MET A 63 7.10 11.41 5.08
CA MET A 63 6.74 11.54 3.68
C MET A 63 8.00 11.55 2.81
N HIS A 64 7.99 10.72 1.76
CA HIS A 64 9.07 10.62 0.80
C HIS A 64 8.54 10.93 -0.60
N HIS A 65 9.26 11.79 -1.32
CA HIS A 65 8.92 12.15 -2.69
C HIS A 65 9.95 11.54 -3.64
N GLY A 66 9.52 10.60 -4.46
CA GLY A 66 10.42 9.92 -5.37
C GLY A 66 9.82 8.68 -6.01
N ASP A 67 10.62 8.04 -6.84
CA ASP A 67 10.28 6.76 -7.45
C ASP A 67 10.08 5.69 -6.36
N VAL A 68 8.96 4.97 -6.44
CA VAL A 68 8.60 4.01 -5.39
C VAL A 68 9.66 2.89 -5.29
N ALA A 69 10.00 2.25 -6.41
CA ALA A 69 10.91 1.10 -6.37
C ALA A 69 12.28 1.44 -5.78
N SER A 70 12.85 2.59 -6.14
CA SER A 70 14.17 3.00 -5.64
C SER A 70 14.11 3.51 -4.20
N THR A 71 13.02 4.16 -3.82
CA THR A 71 12.87 4.72 -2.47
C THR A 71 12.70 3.63 -1.42
N VAL A 72 11.87 2.61 -1.69
CA VAL A 72 11.55 1.58 -0.68
C VAL A 72 12.75 0.74 -0.29
N SER A 73 13.75 0.60 -1.14
CA SER A 73 14.97 -0.14 -0.81
C SER A 73 15.77 0.50 0.34
N GLN A 74 15.50 1.77 0.64
CA GLN A 74 16.20 2.56 1.67
C GLN A 74 15.37 2.73 2.94
N LEU A 75 14.14 2.23 2.97
CA LEU A 75 13.25 2.38 4.10
C LEU A 75 13.43 1.27 5.14
N PRO A 76 13.03 1.51 6.40
CA PRO A 76 12.92 0.43 7.38
C PRO A 76 12.00 -0.67 6.84
N LYS A 77 12.32 -1.92 7.15
CA LYS A 77 11.52 -3.06 6.68
C LYS A 77 10.12 -3.01 7.28
N PRO A 78 9.08 -3.24 6.46
CA PRO A 78 7.69 -3.13 6.91
C PRO A 78 7.14 -4.46 7.41
N GLY A 79 6.14 -4.37 8.29
CA GLY A 79 5.25 -5.49 8.58
C GLY A 79 4.04 -5.48 7.66
N LEU A 80 3.53 -4.28 7.35
CA LEU A 80 2.36 -4.06 6.49
C LEU A 80 2.72 -3.11 5.35
N VAL A 81 2.34 -3.47 4.13
CA VAL A 81 2.46 -2.59 2.96
C VAL A 81 1.08 -2.39 2.35
N VAL A 82 0.72 -1.14 2.11
CA VAL A 82 -0.47 -0.77 1.35
C VAL A 82 0.00 -0.04 0.10
N LEU A 83 -0.47 -0.45 -1.07
CA LEU A 83 -0.14 0.22 -2.31
C LEU A 83 -1.39 0.46 -3.15
N ASP A 84 -1.45 1.66 -3.74
CA ASP A 84 -2.54 2.12 -4.60
C ASP A 84 -1.93 2.72 -5.88
N PRO A 85 -1.36 1.88 -6.75
CA PRO A 85 -0.65 2.36 -7.94
C PRO A 85 -1.60 2.93 -8.99
N PRO A 86 -1.07 3.69 -9.97
CA PRO A 86 -1.86 4.17 -11.09
C PRO A 86 -2.36 3.02 -11.96
N ARG A 87 -3.14 3.33 -13.00
CA ARG A 87 -3.77 2.34 -13.89
C ARG A 87 -2.78 1.37 -14.53
N ALA A 88 -1.56 1.79 -14.73
CA ALA A 88 -0.51 0.91 -15.25
C ALA A 88 -0.09 -0.19 -14.27
N GLY A 89 -0.56 -0.12 -13.02
CA GLY A 89 -0.19 -1.04 -11.96
C GLY A 89 1.15 -0.67 -11.32
N ALA A 90 1.59 -1.46 -10.37
CA ALA A 90 2.86 -1.26 -9.69
C ALA A 90 4.05 -1.69 -10.57
N GLY A 91 3.90 -2.79 -11.29
CA GLY A 91 4.95 -3.37 -12.12
C GLY A 91 5.88 -4.27 -11.33
N GLN A 92 6.67 -5.06 -12.07
CA GLN A 92 7.49 -6.10 -11.47
C GLN A 92 8.59 -5.56 -10.55
N ASP A 93 9.18 -4.40 -10.89
CA ASP A 93 10.25 -3.81 -10.07
C ASP A 93 9.75 -3.45 -8.66
N VAL A 94 8.54 -2.88 -8.57
CA VAL A 94 7.93 -2.53 -7.28
C VAL A 94 7.51 -3.79 -6.53
N VAL A 95 6.90 -4.75 -7.21
CA VAL A 95 6.51 -6.04 -6.62
C VAL A 95 7.73 -6.74 -6.03
N ASP A 96 8.84 -6.80 -6.77
CA ASP A 96 10.09 -7.41 -6.30
C ASP A 96 10.68 -6.67 -5.10
N ALA A 97 10.68 -5.34 -5.14
CA ALA A 97 11.18 -4.54 -4.03
C ALA A 97 10.37 -4.76 -2.74
N ILE A 98 9.06 -4.86 -2.85
CA ILE A 98 8.18 -5.17 -1.71
C ILE A 98 8.48 -6.58 -1.20
N ALA A 99 8.53 -7.55 -2.08
CA ALA A 99 8.78 -8.95 -1.71
C ALA A 99 10.17 -9.12 -1.06
N ASP A 100 11.18 -8.41 -1.54
CA ASP A 100 12.53 -8.42 -0.93
C ASP A 100 12.51 -7.87 0.49
N ALA A 101 11.66 -6.90 0.78
CA ALA A 101 11.47 -6.37 2.13
C ALA A 101 10.72 -7.34 3.05
N ALA A 102 10.09 -8.35 2.48
CA ALA A 102 9.41 -9.45 3.18
C ALA A 102 8.34 -8.99 4.19
N PRO A 103 7.39 -8.11 3.83
CA PRO A 103 6.33 -7.75 4.75
C PRO A 103 5.46 -8.96 5.10
N GLN A 104 4.86 -8.92 6.26
CA GLN A 104 3.96 -9.96 6.72
C GLN A 104 2.65 -9.95 5.93
N ARG A 105 2.18 -8.75 5.56
CA ARG A 105 0.94 -8.55 4.80
C ARG A 105 1.09 -7.42 3.79
N VAL A 106 0.46 -7.61 2.63
CA VAL A 106 0.36 -6.60 1.57
C VAL A 106 -1.12 -6.38 1.27
N ILE A 107 -1.54 -5.12 1.19
CA ILE A 107 -2.87 -4.75 0.72
C ILE A 107 -2.69 -3.96 -0.58
N HIS A 108 -3.20 -4.51 -1.67
CA HIS A 108 -3.11 -3.91 -3.01
C HIS A 108 -4.46 -3.37 -3.42
N VAL A 109 -4.52 -2.08 -3.74
CA VAL A 109 -5.70 -1.42 -4.28
C VAL A 109 -5.46 -1.19 -5.77
N GLY A 110 -6.38 -1.61 -6.62
CA GLY A 110 -6.25 -1.45 -8.06
C GLY A 110 -7.52 -0.94 -8.71
N CYS A 111 -7.38 -0.20 -9.79
CA CYS A 111 -8.51 0.32 -10.57
C CYS A 111 -8.59 -0.26 -11.98
N ASP A 112 -7.58 -0.98 -12.43
CA ASP A 112 -7.55 -1.67 -13.73
C ASP A 112 -7.43 -3.17 -13.49
N PRO A 113 -8.41 -3.99 -13.94
CA PRO A 113 -8.40 -5.42 -13.67
C PRO A 113 -7.19 -6.15 -14.25
N ALA A 114 -6.73 -5.77 -15.44
CA ALA A 114 -5.63 -6.46 -16.12
C ALA A 114 -4.30 -6.23 -15.41
N THR A 115 -3.97 -4.97 -15.08
CA THR A 115 -2.72 -4.65 -14.39
C THR A 115 -2.75 -5.10 -12.92
N PHE A 116 -3.92 -5.06 -12.29
CA PHE A 116 -4.12 -5.61 -10.95
C PHE A 116 -3.83 -7.11 -10.93
N ALA A 117 -4.40 -7.87 -11.85
CA ALA A 117 -4.17 -9.32 -11.94
C ALA A 117 -2.70 -9.64 -12.21
N ARG A 118 -2.03 -8.84 -13.06
CA ARG A 118 -0.60 -8.99 -13.33
C ARG A 118 0.23 -8.77 -12.06
N ASP A 119 -0.07 -7.74 -11.28
CA ASP A 119 0.64 -7.47 -10.03
C ASP A 119 0.42 -8.60 -9.03
N LEU A 120 -0.81 -9.11 -8.91
CA LEU A 120 -1.11 -10.25 -8.02
C LEU A 120 -0.33 -11.50 -8.44
N ALA A 121 -0.23 -11.77 -9.74
CA ALA A 121 0.57 -12.89 -10.26
C ALA A 121 2.06 -12.69 -9.90
N GLY A 122 2.56 -11.47 -10.01
CA GLY A 122 3.92 -11.12 -9.60
C GLY A 122 4.18 -11.40 -8.13
N PHE A 123 3.26 -11.05 -7.25
CA PHE A 123 3.35 -11.40 -5.83
C PHE A 123 3.27 -12.91 -5.61
N GLY A 124 2.42 -13.60 -6.34
CA GLY A 124 2.31 -15.06 -6.26
C GLY A 124 3.62 -15.76 -6.60
N ASN A 125 4.36 -15.26 -7.60
CA ASN A 125 5.68 -15.76 -7.95
C ASN A 125 6.75 -15.48 -6.88
N ARG A 126 6.45 -14.62 -5.93
CA ARG A 126 7.32 -14.28 -4.80
C ARG A 126 6.77 -14.82 -3.47
N SER A 127 5.95 -15.86 -3.53
CA SER A 127 5.41 -16.60 -2.36
C SER A 127 4.42 -15.81 -1.51
N TYR A 128 3.66 -14.91 -2.12
CA TYR A 128 2.52 -14.26 -1.49
C TYR A 128 1.22 -14.82 -2.05
N ALA A 129 0.30 -15.17 -1.17
CA ALA A 129 -1.01 -15.68 -1.55
C ALA A 129 -2.10 -14.68 -1.21
N VAL A 130 -3.10 -14.55 -2.09
CA VAL A 130 -4.28 -13.71 -1.84
C VAL A 130 -5.14 -14.40 -0.78
N THR A 131 -5.38 -13.71 0.33
CA THR A 131 -6.20 -14.22 1.43
C THR A 131 -7.57 -13.56 1.48
N ARG A 132 -7.72 -12.36 0.93
CA ARG A 132 -8.99 -11.63 0.83
C ARG A 132 -9.04 -10.87 -0.48
N LEU A 133 -10.24 -10.79 -1.07
CA LEU A 133 -10.48 -10.05 -2.31
C LEU A 133 -11.84 -9.37 -2.22
N LYS A 134 -11.90 -8.09 -2.57
CA LYS A 134 -13.13 -7.30 -2.54
C LYS A 134 -13.20 -6.40 -3.76
N LEU A 135 -14.34 -6.42 -4.42
CA LEU A 135 -14.66 -5.51 -5.52
C LEU A 135 -15.54 -4.38 -4.97
N ILE A 136 -15.16 -3.14 -5.24
CA ILE A 136 -15.92 -1.96 -4.83
C ILE A 136 -16.36 -1.23 -6.08
N ASP A 137 -17.67 -1.06 -6.24
CA ASP A 137 -18.26 -0.22 -7.28
C ASP A 137 -18.34 1.21 -6.74
N ALA A 138 -17.24 1.95 -6.88
CA ALA A 138 -17.09 3.29 -6.34
C ALA A 138 -17.91 4.33 -7.10
N PHE A 139 -18.27 4.05 -8.36
CA PHE A 139 -19.00 4.99 -9.23
C PHE A 139 -20.14 4.26 -9.92
N PRO A 140 -21.32 4.16 -9.28
CA PRO A 140 -22.50 3.52 -9.89
C PRO A 140 -22.80 4.09 -11.29
N ASN A 141 -23.19 3.22 -12.22
CA ASN A 141 -23.50 3.53 -13.63
C ASN A 141 -22.27 3.95 -14.45
N THR A 142 -21.06 3.73 -13.98
CA THR A 142 -19.83 3.88 -14.75
C THR A 142 -19.08 2.56 -14.78
N HIS A 143 -18.06 2.45 -15.62
CA HIS A 143 -17.19 1.28 -15.67
C HIS A 143 -16.03 1.37 -14.67
N HIS A 144 -16.07 2.35 -13.75
CA HIS A 144 -15.03 2.54 -12.75
C HIS A 144 -15.33 1.74 -11.50
N PHE A 145 -14.45 0.81 -11.19
CA PHE A 145 -14.51 0.04 -9.96
C PHE A 145 -13.10 -0.07 -9.37
N GLU A 146 -13.03 -0.35 -8.08
CA GLU A 146 -11.77 -0.64 -7.40
C GLU A 146 -11.79 -2.08 -6.90
N VAL A 147 -10.64 -2.71 -6.95
CA VAL A 147 -10.42 -4.04 -6.40
C VAL A 147 -9.41 -3.92 -5.27
N ILE A 148 -9.69 -4.54 -4.14
CA ILE A 148 -8.77 -4.59 -3.02
C ILE A 148 -8.44 -6.04 -2.73
N ALA A 149 -7.15 -6.36 -2.65
CA ALA A 149 -6.66 -7.68 -2.26
C ALA A 149 -5.77 -7.58 -1.03
N ALA A 150 -5.93 -8.50 -0.11
CA ALA A 150 -4.96 -8.73 0.95
C ALA A 150 -4.15 -9.98 0.60
N LEU A 151 -2.83 -9.88 0.73
CA LEU A 151 -1.91 -10.97 0.47
C LEU A 151 -1.05 -11.22 1.71
N GLU A 152 -0.76 -12.48 1.95
CA GLU A 152 0.12 -12.90 3.04
C GLU A 152 1.17 -13.86 2.49
N ARG A 153 2.30 -13.95 3.17
CA ARG A 153 3.33 -14.92 2.78
C ARG A 153 2.79 -16.33 2.93
N ALA A 154 2.97 -17.09 1.87
CA ALA A 154 2.55 -18.49 1.84
C ALA A 154 3.51 -19.39 2.62
#